data_3a10c9411ad492a201fc84a9b2e35c39
#
_entry.id   3a10c9411ad492a201fc84a9b2e35c39
#
_cell.length_a   1.000
_cell.length_b   1.000
_cell.length_c   1.000
_cell.angle_alpha   90.00
_cell.angle_beta   90.00
_cell.angle_gamma   90.00
#
_symmetry.space_group_name_H-M   'P 1'
#
loop_
_entity.id
_entity.type
_entity.pdbx_description
1 polymer ?
#
loop_
_entity_poly.entity_id
_entity_poly.type
_entity_poly.pdbx_seq_one_letter_code
_entity_poly.pdbx_strand_id
1 'polypeptide(L)'
;GVGLVGSEMCIRDRVKGVSENIRVRSIVGRFLEHMRVYCFGVDDEREVYLSSADWMDRNLFRRVEACFPVRDVVLAKRVYREAITNYLNDNTQAWELTSDGSYRKFKGRGKPHTAQGALMMELTEHA
;
A
#
# COMPACT_ATOMS: atom_id res chain seq x y z
N GLY A 1 8.60 -14.50 -9.76
CA GLY A 1 8.44 -13.07 -9.78
C GLY A 1 7.00 -12.71 -9.50
N VAL A 2 6.74 -12.18 -8.31
CA VAL A 2 5.44 -11.58 -8.00
C VAL A 2 5.52 -10.16 -8.55
N GLY A 3 5.14 -9.99 -9.81
CA GLY A 3 5.03 -8.68 -10.40
C GLY A 3 3.75 -8.01 -9.91
N LEU A 4 3.84 -6.81 -9.39
CA LEU A 4 2.73 -5.87 -9.35
C LEU A 4 2.41 -5.51 -10.80
N VAL A 5 1.64 -6.38 -11.46
CA VAL A 5 1.33 -6.23 -12.87
C VAL A 5 0.28 -5.14 -13.01
N GLY A 6 0.64 -4.02 -13.58
CA GLY A 6 -0.27 -2.98 -14.05
C GLY A 6 -0.10 -1.60 -13.42
N SER A 7 0.20 -1.46 -12.13
CA SER A 7 0.43 -0.15 -11.52
C SER A 7 1.85 0.38 -11.77
N GLU A 8 2.81 -0.50 -11.98
CA GLU A 8 4.22 -0.14 -12.21
C GLU A 8 4.48 0.52 -13.56
N MET A 9 3.67 0.20 -14.57
CA MET A 9 3.84 0.79 -15.90
C MET A 9 3.38 2.24 -15.99
N CYS A 10 2.49 2.68 -15.10
CA CYS A 10 1.90 4.01 -15.15
C CYS A 10 2.55 5.03 -14.19
N ILE A 11 3.33 4.56 -13.19
CA ILE A 11 3.84 5.43 -12.13
C ILE A 11 5.33 5.17 -11.95
N ARG A 12 6.17 5.92 -12.64
CA ARG A 12 7.60 6.02 -12.34
C ARG A 12 7.81 7.01 -11.20
N ASP A 13 8.50 6.55 -10.16
CA ASP A 13 8.86 7.38 -9.02
C ASP A 13 9.84 8.50 -9.43
N ARG A 14 9.59 9.69 -8.91
CA ARG A 14 10.54 10.84 -8.93
C ARG A 14 11.09 11.27 -10.29
N VAL A 15 10.31 11.18 -11.33
CA VAL A 15 10.67 11.80 -12.61
C VAL A 15 10.49 13.32 -12.48
N LYS A 16 11.57 14.07 -12.62
CA LYS A 16 11.58 15.53 -12.44
C LYS A 16 10.54 16.22 -13.33
N GLY A 17 9.72 17.06 -12.73
CA GLY A 17 8.63 17.78 -13.39
C GLY A 17 7.39 16.95 -13.70
N VAL A 18 7.38 15.66 -13.37
CA VAL A 18 6.27 14.74 -13.67
C VAL A 18 5.78 14.01 -12.41
N SER A 19 6.68 13.38 -11.67
CA SER A 19 6.31 12.49 -10.57
C SER A 19 7.26 12.53 -9.36
N GLU A 20 7.95 13.63 -9.16
CA GLU A 20 8.89 13.79 -8.04
C GLU A 20 8.24 13.64 -6.66
N ASN A 21 6.93 13.85 -6.57
CA ASN A 21 6.14 13.70 -5.34
C ASN A 21 5.55 12.29 -5.18
N ILE A 22 5.70 11.41 -6.19
CA ILE A 22 5.20 10.04 -6.13
C ILE A 22 6.29 9.14 -5.55
N ARG A 23 5.90 8.26 -4.63
CA ARG A 23 6.77 7.22 -4.10
C ARG A 23 6.06 5.88 -4.22
N VAL A 24 6.76 4.91 -4.80
CA VAL A 24 6.27 3.55 -4.94
C VAL A 24 7.12 2.65 -4.06
N ARG A 25 6.46 1.88 -3.20
CA ARG A 25 7.10 0.92 -2.32
C ARG A 25 6.40 -0.42 -2.44
N SER A 26 7.16 -1.48 -2.57
CA SER A 26 6.68 -2.86 -2.61
C SER A 26 7.17 -3.63 -1.40
N ILE A 27 6.29 -4.39 -0.77
CA ILE A 27 6.67 -5.30 0.31
C ILE A 27 6.77 -6.71 -0.26
N VAL A 28 7.95 -7.32 -0.18
CA VAL A 28 8.18 -8.68 -0.66
C VAL A 28 8.25 -9.59 0.55
N GLY A 29 7.08 -10.05 0.98
CA GLY A 29 6.90 -10.87 2.17
C GLY A 29 6.50 -12.32 1.86
N ARG A 30 6.08 -13.02 2.92
CA ARG A 30 5.67 -14.44 2.85
C ARG A 30 4.31 -14.61 2.17
N PHE A 31 3.40 -13.67 2.37
CA PHE A 31 2.01 -13.76 1.93
C PHE A 31 1.76 -12.85 0.73
N LEU A 32 0.96 -13.36 -0.22
CA LEU A 32 0.37 -12.55 -1.26
C LEU A 32 -0.86 -11.84 -0.67
N GLU A 33 -0.90 -10.52 -0.80
CA GLU A 33 -1.97 -9.69 -0.25
C GLU A 33 -2.77 -9.05 -1.37
N HIS A 34 -4.09 -9.06 -1.18
CA HIS A 34 -5.06 -8.48 -2.13
C HIS A 34 -5.81 -7.28 -1.54
N MET A 35 -5.25 -6.66 -0.56
CA MET A 35 -5.81 -5.50 0.10
C MET A 35 -5.71 -4.27 -0.81
N ARG A 36 -6.84 -3.59 -1.05
CA ARG A 36 -6.89 -2.34 -1.83
C ARG A 36 -7.55 -1.28 -0.97
N VAL A 37 -6.73 -0.39 -0.47
CA VAL A 37 -7.12 0.71 0.42
C VAL A 37 -6.65 2.01 -0.19
N TYR A 38 -7.57 2.96 -0.30
CA TYR A 38 -7.27 4.32 -0.76
C TYR A 38 -7.48 5.30 0.38
N CYS A 39 -6.55 6.22 0.55
CA CYS A 39 -6.64 7.24 1.57
C CYS A 39 -6.40 8.61 0.93
N PHE A 40 -7.31 9.54 1.19
CA PHE A 40 -7.22 10.92 0.71
C PHE A 40 -7.28 11.87 1.91
N GLY A 41 -6.67 13.04 1.77
CA GLY A 41 -6.61 14.02 2.85
C GLY A 41 -5.53 13.72 3.90
N VAL A 42 -5.48 14.58 4.89
CA VAL A 42 -4.49 14.54 5.98
C VAL A 42 -5.19 14.59 7.34
N ASP A 43 -4.57 14.01 8.33
CA ASP A 43 -5.00 14.03 9.73
C ASP A 43 -6.49 13.68 9.94
N ASP A 44 -7.28 14.57 10.54
CA ASP A 44 -8.70 14.33 10.87
C ASP A 44 -9.65 14.43 9.66
N GLU A 45 -9.20 15.04 8.56
CA GLU A 45 -9.95 15.12 7.29
C GLU A 45 -9.70 13.92 6.36
N ARG A 46 -9.02 12.89 6.87
CA ARG A 46 -8.68 11.71 6.08
C ARG A 46 -9.90 10.87 5.76
N GLU A 47 -10.10 10.61 4.48
CA GLU A 47 -11.07 9.67 3.97
C GLU A 47 -10.41 8.35 3.62
N VAL A 48 -11.00 7.24 4.05
CA VAL A 48 -10.50 5.88 3.80
C VAL A 48 -11.53 5.11 2.98
N TYR A 49 -11.09 4.51 1.89
CA TYR A 49 -11.91 3.68 1.01
C TYR A 49 -11.34 2.27 0.90
N LEU A 50 -12.23 1.29 0.85
CA LEU A 50 -11.90 -0.10 0.52
C LEU A 50 -12.41 -0.42 -0.88
N SER A 51 -11.63 -1.18 -1.64
CA SER A 51 -12.00 -1.55 -3.00
C SER A 51 -11.66 -3.00 -3.33
N SER A 52 -12.44 -3.60 -4.22
CA SER A 52 -12.14 -4.90 -4.84
C SER A 52 -11.33 -4.76 -6.14
N ALA A 53 -11.27 -3.56 -6.72
CA ALA A 53 -10.64 -3.32 -8.02
C ALA A 53 -9.13 -3.10 -7.92
N ASP A 54 -8.37 -3.79 -8.75
CA ASP A 54 -7.03 -3.34 -9.15
C ASP A 54 -7.15 -2.18 -10.14
N TRP A 55 -6.18 -1.29 -10.18
CA TRP A 55 -6.13 -0.21 -11.17
C TRP A 55 -5.65 -0.74 -12.52
N MET A 56 -6.50 -1.54 -13.14
CA MET A 56 -6.27 -2.15 -14.44
C MET A 56 -7.51 -1.97 -15.32
N ASP A 57 -7.31 -1.80 -16.63
CA ASP A 57 -8.39 -1.62 -17.62
C ASP A 57 -9.50 -2.65 -17.47
N ARG A 58 -9.15 -3.93 -17.32
CA ARG A 58 -10.13 -5.01 -17.17
C ARG A 58 -11.02 -4.86 -15.93
N ASN A 59 -10.50 -4.32 -14.84
CA ASN A 59 -11.26 -4.14 -13.61
C ASN A 59 -12.11 -2.87 -13.68
N LEU A 60 -11.54 -1.77 -14.18
CA LEU A 60 -12.20 -0.47 -14.20
C LEU A 60 -13.26 -0.36 -15.31
N PHE A 61 -13.08 -1.06 -16.45
CA PHE A 61 -13.94 -0.90 -17.63
C PHE A 61 -14.71 -2.14 -18.06
N ARG A 62 -14.36 -3.33 -17.54
CA ARG A 62 -14.91 -4.61 -17.99
C ARG A 62 -15.49 -5.49 -16.90
N ARG A 63 -15.42 -5.06 -15.64
CA ARG A 63 -15.95 -5.79 -14.47
C ARG A 63 -16.83 -4.89 -13.63
N VAL A 64 -17.69 -5.52 -12.85
CA VAL A 64 -18.40 -4.85 -11.77
C VAL A 64 -17.55 -5.00 -10.51
N GLU A 65 -17.10 -3.88 -9.98
CA GLU A 65 -16.25 -3.81 -8.80
C GLU A 65 -16.89 -2.93 -7.73
N ALA A 66 -16.56 -3.17 -6.48
CA ALA A 66 -17.04 -2.37 -5.35
C ALA A 66 -15.93 -1.46 -4.85
N CYS A 67 -16.29 -0.19 -4.58
CA CYS A 67 -15.45 0.75 -3.85
C CYS A 67 -16.35 1.56 -2.91
N PHE A 68 -16.04 1.59 -1.63
CA PHE A 68 -16.88 2.26 -0.64
C PHE A 68 -16.06 2.92 0.47
N PRO A 69 -16.55 4.06 1.01
CA PRO A 69 -15.91 4.75 2.13
C PRO A 69 -16.12 4.01 3.45
N VAL A 70 -15.11 4.01 4.29
CA VAL A 70 -15.21 3.58 5.69
C VAL A 70 -15.62 4.80 6.53
N ARG A 71 -16.91 4.92 6.82
CA ARG A 71 -17.47 6.09 7.51
C ARG A 71 -17.31 6.09 9.02
N ASP A 72 -17.20 4.92 9.62
CA ASP A 72 -16.92 4.81 11.05
C ASP A 72 -15.49 5.25 11.33
N VAL A 73 -15.32 6.24 12.20
CA VAL A 73 -14.02 6.87 12.48
C VAL A 73 -13.05 5.89 13.14
N VAL A 74 -13.53 4.99 13.99
CA VAL A 74 -12.68 4.01 14.68
C VAL A 74 -12.18 2.97 13.69
N LEU A 75 -13.07 2.47 12.84
CA LEU A 75 -12.71 1.53 11.78
C LEU A 75 -11.80 2.17 10.72
N ALA A 76 -12.06 3.41 10.32
CA ALA A 76 -11.20 4.12 9.38
C ALA A 76 -9.77 4.29 9.91
N LYS A 77 -9.61 4.68 11.17
CA LYS A 77 -8.31 4.78 11.83
C LYS A 77 -7.62 3.41 11.93
N ARG A 78 -8.36 2.35 12.24
CA ARG A 78 -7.85 0.99 12.27
C ARG A 78 -7.36 0.55 10.89
N VAL A 79 -8.17 0.69 9.86
CA VAL A 79 -7.81 0.34 8.48
C VAL A 79 -6.57 1.11 8.02
N TYR A 80 -6.52 2.42 8.29
CA TYR A 80 -5.36 3.23 7.94
C TYR A 80 -4.08 2.75 8.63
N ARG A 81 -4.16 2.43 9.92
CA ARG A 81 -3.01 1.92 10.69
C ARG A 81 -2.54 0.57 10.14
N GLU A 82 -3.45 -0.38 9.95
CA GLU A 82 -3.12 -1.74 9.51
C GLU A 82 -2.67 -1.81 8.05
N ALA A 83 -3.36 -1.09 7.15
CA ALA A 83 -3.14 -1.18 5.72
C ALA A 83 -2.13 -0.17 5.16
N ILE A 84 -1.93 0.97 5.79
CA ILE A 84 -1.05 2.02 5.29
C ILE A 84 0.16 2.21 6.20
N THR A 85 -0.06 2.63 7.46
CA THR A 85 1.05 2.97 8.37
C THR A 85 1.96 1.78 8.63
N ASN A 86 1.38 0.60 8.87
CA ASN A 86 2.12 -0.64 9.10
C ASN A 86 3.07 -0.96 7.94
N TYR A 87 2.60 -0.84 6.69
CA TYR A 87 3.40 -1.11 5.49
C TYR A 87 4.43 -0.02 5.18
N LEU A 88 4.08 1.24 5.41
CA LEU A 88 5.04 2.35 5.26
C LEU A 88 6.19 2.27 6.26
N ASN A 89 5.97 1.65 7.41
CA ASN A 89 6.99 1.45 8.44
C ASN A 89 7.85 0.20 8.21
N ASP A 90 7.50 -0.70 7.27
CA ASP A 90 8.32 -1.86 6.98
C ASP A 90 9.72 -1.45 6.52
N ASN A 91 10.73 -1.91 7.25
CA ASN A 91 12.14 -1.65 6.95
C ASN A 91 12.96 -2.92 6.73
N THR A 92 12.30 -4.07 6.65
CA THR A 92 12.93 -5.39 6.49
C THR A 92 12.65 -6.00 5.13
N GLN A 93 11.43 -5.83 4.60
CA GLN A 93 10.96 -6.46 3.37
C GLN A 93 10.58 -5.43 2.28
N ALA A 94 10.73 -4.15 2.56
CA ALA A 94 10.37 -3.07 1.64
C ALA A 94 11.41 -2.86 0.53
N TRP A 95 10.92 -2.61 -0.68
CA TRP A 95 11.67 -2.21 -1.86
C TRP A 95 11.08 -0.92 -2.41
N GLU A 96 11.92 -0.01 -2.83
CA GLU A 96 11.52 1.26 -3.44
C GLU A 96 11.80 1.24 -4.94
N LEU A 97 10.82 1.68 -5.73
CA LEU A 97 10.98 1.91 -7.15
C LEU A 97 11.78 3.20 -7.35
N THR A 98 12.78 3.17 -8.20
CA THR A 98 13.61 4.33 -8.54
C THR A 98 13.20 4.94 -9.88
N SER A 99 13.64 6.16 -10.17
CA SER A 99 13.27 6.90 -11.38
C SER A 99 13.68 6.24 -12.70
N ASP A 100 14.64 5.33 -12.66
CA ASP A 100 15.08 4.53 -13.81
C ASP A 100 14.25 3.25 -14.02
N GLY A 101 13.29 2.99 -13.13
CA GLY A 101 12.44 1.80 -13.18
C GLY A 101 13.04 0.58 -12.48
N SER A 102 14.19 0.72 -11.81
CA SER A 102 14.77 -0.35 -11.00
C SER A 102 14.22 -0.36 -9.57
N TYR A 103 14.34 -1.49 -8.88
CA TYR A 103 13.99 -1.62 -7.48
C TYR A 103 15.23 -1.68 -6.60
N ARG A 104 15.20 -0.92 -5.52
CA ARG A 104 16.24 -0.93 -4.50
C ARG A 104 15.66 -1.33 -3.16
N LYS A 105 16.34 -2.25 -2.45
CA LYS A 105 15.92 -2.62 -1.11
C LYS A 105 15.96 -1.40 -0.18
N PHE A 106 14.84 -1.12 0.47
CA PHE A 106 14.75 -0.05 1.45
C PHE A 106 15.54 -0.42 2.70
N LYS A 107 16.44 0.46 3.12
CA LYS A 107 17.21 0.33 4.36
C LYS A 107 16.72 1.40 5.33
N GLY A 108 15.66 1.10 6.06
CA GLY A 108 15.17 1.99 7.11
C GLY A 108 16.11 2.03 8.31
N ARG A 109 15.97 3.09 9.10
CA ARG A 109 16.65 3.23 10.40
C ARG A 109 15.69 2.81 11.51
N GLY A 110 16.23 2.35 12.64
CA GLY A 110 15.44 2.00 13.83
C GLY A 110 15.29 0.49 14.02
N LYS A 111 14.34 0.11 14.88
CA LYS A 111 14.05 -1.30 15.17
C LYS A 111 13.51 -2.00 13.93
N PRO A 112 13.88 -3.26 13.69
CA PRO A 112 13.30 -4.05 12.60
C PRO A 112 11.78 -4.11 12.74
N HIS A 113 11.07 -3.79 11.66
CA HIS A 113 9.62 -3.88 11.55
C HIS A 113 9.25 -4.60 10.26
N THR A 114 8.55 -5.70 10.39
CA THR A 114 8.03 -6.52 9.29
C THR A 114 6.51 -6.39 9.28
N ALA A 115 5.94 -5.75 8.28
CA ALA A 115 4.52 -5.42 8.25
C ALA A 115 3.61 -6.64 8.40
N GLN A 116 3.86 -7.70 7.61
CA GLN A 116 3.08 -8.93 7.67
C GLN A 116 3.21 -9.64 9.03
N GLY A 117 4.42 -9.67 9.60
CA GLY A 117 4.65 -10.27 10.90
C GLY A 117 3.95 -9.52 12.04
N ALA A 118 4.02 -8.20 12.03
CA ALA A 118 3.35 -7.36 13.02
C ALA A 118 1.83 -7.53 12.97
N LEU A 119 1.25 -7.53 11.77
CA LEU A 119 -0.19 -7.72 11.59
C LEU A 119 -0.65 -9.12 12.02
N MET A 120 0.12 -10.16 11.73
CA MET A 120 -0.17 -11.52 12.20
C MET A 120 -0.20 -11.60 13.72
N MET A 121 0.78 -11.01 14.39
CA MET A 121 0.83 -11.00 15.86
C MET A 121 -0.37 -10.27 16.44
N GLU A 122 -0.68 -9.07 15.95
CA GLU A 122 -1.81 -8.27 16.42
C GLU A 122 -3.15 -9.01 16.26
N LEU A 123 -3.38 -9.63 15.10
CA LEU A 123 -4.62 -10.37 14.85
C LEU A 123 -4.74 -11.66 15.66
N THR A 124 -3.62 -12.29 16.02
CA THR A 124 -3.61 -13.50 16.86
C THR A 124 -3.92 -13.17 18.33
N GLU A 125 -3.48 -12.02 18.83
CA GLU A 125 -3.75 -11.58 20.19
C GLU A 125 -5.23 -11.18 20.42
N HIS A 126 -5.96 -10.88 19.33
CA HIS A 126 -7.37 -10.48 19.37
C HIS A 126 -8.34 -11.60 18.92
N ALA A 127 -7.83 -12.76 18.57
CA ALA A 127 -8.62 -13.95 18.23
C ALA A 127 -8.88 -14.83 19.44
#